data_473eb1e341b282549218f048c0526083
#
_entry.id   473eb1e341b282549218f048c0526083
#
_cell.length_a   1.000
_cell.length_b   1.000
_cell.length_c   1.000
_cell.angle_alpha   90.00
_cell.angle_beta   90.00
_cell.angle_gamma   90.00
#
_symmetry.space_group_name_H-M   'P 1'
#
loop_
_entity.id
_entity.type
_entity.pdbx_description
1 polymer ?
#
loop_
_entity_poly.entity_id
_entity_poly.type
_entity_poly.pdbx_seq_one_letter_code
_entity_poly.pdbx_strand_id
1 'polypeptide(L)'
;MTVETQVLVAAGHVFHKDTQTRIGRVINCGYHDFITLFCEYQTGDETDCEIEFHVQRTDALNDSQDQTWSAAAGDKTATLNQYTLTDAVPHYITFDVRGIAFCYFSAAGKTGDGTPTGTIEAAYTLK
;
A
#
# COMPACT_ATOMS: atom_id res chain seq x y z
N MET A 1 11.58 5.57 -22.43
CA MET A 1 10.31 5.01 -21.92
C MET A 1 9.64 6.03 -21.02
N THR A 2 8.38 6.27 -21.22
CA THR A 2 7.61 7.19 -20.37
C THR A 2 7.04 6.41 -19.19
N VAL A 3 7.27 6.90 -17.97
CA VAL A 3 6.66 6.35 -16.77
C VAL A 3 5.37 7.11 -16.51
N GLU A 4 4.26 6.41 -16.47
CA GLU A 4 2.95 7.01 -16.24
C GLU A 4 2.51 6.80 -14.80
N THR A 5 1.98 7.88 -14.21
CA THR A 5 1.37 7.82 -12.88
C THR A 5 -0.08 7.36 -13.01
N GLN A 6 -0.44 6.36 -12.22
CA GLN A 6 -1.81 5.85 -12.18
C GLN A 6 -2.41 6.06 -10.79
N VAL A 7 -3.65 6.53 -10.75
CA VAL A 7 -4.36 6.73 -9.49
C VAL A 7 -4.71 5.36 -8.89
N LEU A 8 -4.36 5.16 -7.64
CA LEU A 8 -4.74 3.97 -6.89
C LEU A 8 -6.03 4.23 -6.11
N VAL A 9 -6.06 5.28 -5.31
CA VAL A 9 -7.28 5.79 -4.65
C VAL A 9 -7.28 7.31 -4.73
N ALA A 10 -8.43 7.89 -5.05
CA ALA A 10 -8.61 9.33 -5.10
C ALA A 10 -8.62 9.92 -3.68
N ALA A 11 -8.44 11.24 -3.59
CA ALA A 11 -8.52 11.97 -2.34
C ALA A 11 -9.85 11.68 -1.62
N GLY A 12 -9.79 11.56 -0.28
CA GLY A 12 -10.98 11.30 0.53
C GLY A 12 -11.24 9.81 0.81
N HIS A 13 -10.34 8.92 0.42
CA HIS A 13 -10.48 7.50 0.75
C HIS A 13 -10.36 7.27 2.26
N VAL A 14 -11.39 6.69 2.87
CA VAL A 14 -11.51 6.50 4.32
C VAL A 14 -10.86 5.19 4.75
N PHE A 15 -10.20 5.19 5.92
CA PHE A 15 -9.59 4.00 6.50
C PHE A 15 -10.57 3.16 7.29
N HIS A 16 -10.19 1.88 7.48
CA HIS A 16 -10.75 1.04 8.53
C HIS A 16 -9.88 1.13 9.78
N LYS A 17 -10.52 1.09 10.94
CA LYS A 17 -9.84 1.17 12.23
C LYS A 17 -9.01 -0.08 12.49
N ASP A 18 -7.71 0.11 12.74
CA ASP A 18 -6.76 -0.94 13.15
C ASP A 18 -6.76 -2.20 12.26
N THR A 19 -7.45 -2.17 11.13
CA THR A 19 -7.54 -3.29 10.20
C THR A 19 -6.97 -2.90 8.86
N GLN A 20 -5.94 -3.61 8.42
CA GLN A 20 -5.35 -3.41 7.09
C GLN A 20 -6.38 -3.78 6.03
N THR A 21 -6.76 -2.80 5.22
CA THR A 21 -7.72 -2.97 4.14
C THR A 21 -7.06 -2.53 2.84
N ARG A 22 -7.18 -3.37 1.81
CA ARG A 22 -6.58 -3.04 0.51
C ARG A 22 -7.10 -1.70 0.01
N ILE A 23 -6.19 -0.86 -0.46
CA ILE A 23 -6.50 0.39 -1.14
C ILE A 23 -6.35 0.19 -2.65
N GLY A 24 -7.41 0.52 -3.38
CA GLY A 24 -7.42 0.37 -4.83
C GLY A 24 -7.47 -1.09 -5.28
N ARG A 25 -6.71 -1.40 -6.30
CA ARG A 25 -6.72 -2.68 -6.99
C ARG A 25 -5.44 -3.46 -6.81
N VAL A 26 -5.47 -4.74 -7.13
CA VAL A 26 -4.27 -5.54 -7.34
C VAL A 26 -3.57 -5.02 -8.61
N ILE A 27 -2.29 -4.82 -8.54
CA ILE A 27 -1.47 -4.22 -9.58
C ILE A 27 -0.65 -5.31 -10.27
N ASN A 28 -0.76 -5.40 -11.59
CA ASN A 28 0.14 -6.24 -12.38
C ASN A 28 1.49 -5.53 -12.50
N CYS A 29 2.50 -6.07 -11.82
CA CYS A 29 3.87 -5.54 -11.85
C CYS A 29 4.85 -6.49 -12.56
N GLY A 30 4.36 -7.52 -13.23
CA GLY A 30 5.17 -8.38 -14.09
C GLY A 30 5.87 -7.55 -15.18
N TYR A 31 7.10 -7.88 -15.48
CA TYR A 31 7.98 -7.17 -16.44
C TYR A 31 8.42 -5.79 -15.98
N HIS A 32 8.21 -5.44 -14.71
CA HIS A 32 8.70 -4.21 -14.12
C HIS A 32 9.71 -4.51 -13.02
N ASP A 33 10.62 -3.58 -12.81
CA ASP A 33 11.66 -3.70 -11.79
C ASP A 33 11.24 -3.04 -10.47
N PHE A 34 10.52 -1.92 -10.57
CA PHE A 34 10.18 -1.12 -9.40
C PHE A 34 8.76 -0.59 -9.49
N ILE A 35 8.12 -0.49 -8.34
CA ILE A 35 6.88 0.26 -8.16
C ILE A 35 7.14 1.38 -7.16
N THR A 36 6.71 2.59 -7.48
CA THR A 36 6.77 3.71 -6.54
C THR A 36 5.36 4.11 -6.15
N LEU A 37 5.08 4.07 -4.87
CA LEU A 37 3.83 4.54 -4.30
C LEU A 37 4.00 6.01 -3.91
N PHE A 38 3.09 6.84 -4.39
CA PHE A 38 2.95 8.23 -3.95
C PHE A 38 1.70 8.29 -3.09
N CYS A 39 1.82 8.79 -1.87
CA CYS A 39 0.70 8.83 -0.95
C CYS A 39 0.68 10.13 -0.16
N GLU A 40 -0.53 10.59 0.13
CA GLU A 40 -0.76 11.75 0.97
C GLU A 40 -1.86 11.40 1.97
N TYR A 41 -1.49 11.47 3.26
CA TYR A 41 -2.38 11.19 4.36
C TYR A 41 -2.91 12.49 4.91
N GLN A 42 -4.24 12.64 4.96
CA GLN A 42 -4.89 13.76 5.64
C GLN A 42 -5.25 13.31 7.05
N THR A 43 -4.59 13.91 8.02
CA THR A 43 -4.74 13.53 9.43
C THR A 43 -6.15 13.74 9.94
N GLY A 44 -6.58 12.85 10.84
CA GLY A 44 -7.87 12.91 11.51
C GLY A 44 -7.71 12.58 13.00
N ASP A 45 -8.65 11.87 13.56
CA ASP A 45 -8.65 11.51 14.98
C ASP A 45 -7.73 10.34 15.32
N GLU A 46 -7.28 9.60 14.31
CA GLU A 46 -6.30 8.52 14.49
C GLU A 46 -4.91 9.09 14.80
N THR A 47 -4.06 8.27 15.43
CA THR A 47 -2.68 8.68 15.75
C THR A 47 -1.79 8.64 14.51
N ASP A 48 -2.03 7.70 13.61
CA ASP A 48 -1.26 7.53 12.39
C ASP A 48 -1.99 6.68 11.36
N CYS A 49 -1.45 6.64 10.15
CA CYS A 49 -1.86 5.74 9.08
C CYS A 49 -0.74 4.77 8.81
N GLU A 50 -1.05 3.48 8.84
CA GLU A 50 -0.10 2.43 8.54
C GLU A 50 -0.37 1.84 7.17
N ILE A 51 0.63 1.86 6.30
CA ILE A 51 0.56 1.32 4.94
C ILE A 51 1.40 0.07 4.87
N GLU A 52 0.85 -0.99 4.26
CA GLU A 52 1.57 -2.23 4.02
C GLU A 52 1.62 -2.54 2.53
N PHE A 53 2.75 -3.10 2.10
CA PHE A 53 2.96 -3.62 0.76
C PHE A 53 2.84 -5.14 0.79
N HIS A 54 2.02 -5.69 -0.14
CA HIS A 54 1.74 -7.12 -0.23
C HIS A 54 2.02 -7.63 -1.63
N VAL A 55 2.49 -8.86 -1.73
CA VAL A 55 2.73 -9.52 -3.02
C VAL A 55 1.76 -10.69 -3.21
N GLN A 56 1.38 -10.95 -4.45
CA GLN A 56 0.52 -12.06 -4.82
C GLN A 56 1.05 -12.76 -6.04
N ARG A 57 0.69 -14.04 -6.19
CA ARG A 57 1.05 -14.84 -7.36
C ARG A 57 0.10 -14.63 -8.53
N THR A 58 -1.16 -14.27 -8.24
CA THR A 58 -2.21 -14.08 -9.24
C THR A 58 -2.95 -12.77 -8.99
N ASP A 59 -3.82 -12.39 -9.92
CA ASP A 59 -4.65 -11.20 -9.81
C ASP A 59 -5.97 -11.43 -9.03
N ALA A 60 -6.18 -12.62 -8.50
CA ALA A 60 -7.38 -12.96 -7.76
C ALA A 60 -7.52 -12.10 -6.50
N LEU A 61 -8.70 -11.53 -6.26
CA LEU A 61 -8.89 -10.54 -5.21
C LEU A 61 -9.24 -11.14 -3.86
N ASN A 62 -9.87 -12.29 -3.80
CA ASN A 62 -10.31 -12.94 -2.57
C ASN A 62 -10.35 -14.46 -2.73
N ASP A 63 -9.44 -14.99 -3.53
CA ASP A 63 -9.34 -16.44 -3.70
C ASP A 63 -8.64 -17.03 -2.49
N SER A 64 -9.26 -18.03 -1.86
CA SER A 64 -8.65 -18.74 -0.74
C SER A 64 -7.38 -19.49 -1.13
N GLN A 65 -7.13 -19.66 -2.40
CA GLN A 65 -5.93 -20.30 -2.93
C GLN A 65 -4.82 -19.30 -3.20
N ASP A 66 -5.14 -18.01 -3.23
CA ASP A 66 -4.19 -16.96 -3.51
C ASP A 66 -3.89 -16.19 -2.23
N GLN A 67 -2.81 -16.55 -1.61
CA GLN A 67 -2.42 -15.96 -0.32
C GLN A 67 -1.55 -14.73 -0.54
N THR A 68 -1.68 -13.78 0.37
CA THR A 68 -0.71 -12.70 0.48
C THR A 68 0.60 -13.25 1.03
N TRP A 69 1.68 -13.00 0.33
CA TRP A 69 3.00 -13.49 0.69
C TRP A 69 3.81 -12.38 1.35
N SER A 70 4.40 -12.70 2.47
CA SER A 70 5.30 -11.77 3.19
C SER A 70 6.74 -12.22 2.98
N ALA A 71 7.66 -11.27 3.02
CA ALA A 71 9.07 -11.57 2.98
C ALA A 71 9.46 -12.45 4.18
N ALA A 72 10.37 -13.38 3.96
CA ALA A 72 10.83 -14.27 5.02
C ALA A 72 11.57 -13.50 6.12
N ALA A 73 11.47 -13.97 7.35
CA ALA A 73 12.21 -13.39 8.46
C ALA A 73 13.72 -13.39 8.16
N GLY A 74 14.36 -12.24 8.36
CA GLY A 74 15.78 -12.04 8.02
C GLY A 74 16.01 -11.51 6.60
N ASP A 75 15.00 -11.51 5.74
CA ASP A 75 15.07 -10.84 4.46
C ASP A 75 15.03 -9.32 4.66
N LYS A 76 15.89 -8.59 3.98
CA LYS A 76 15.95 -7.14 4.09
C LYS A 76 14.67 -6.46 3.61
N THR A 77 13.92 -7.08 2.70
CA THR A 77 12.65 -6.55 2.23
C THR A 77 11.54 -6.71 3.27
N ALA A 78 11.67 -7.63 4.22
CA ALA A 78 10.66 -7.85 5.25
C ALA A 78 10.45 -6.62 6.13
N THR A 79 11.48 -5.83 6.35
CA THR A 79 11.41 -4.62 7.16
C THR A 79 10.92 -3.42 6.36
N LEU A 80 10.79 -3.56 5.04
CA LEU A 80 10.44 -2.47 4.13
C LEU A 80 9.00 -2.56 3.60
N ASN A 81 8.21 -3.51 4.07
CA ASN A 81 6.85 -3.67 3.56
C ASN A 81 5.77 -3.02 4.43
N GLN A 82 6.17 -2.32 5.47
CA GLN A 82 5.25 -1.60 6.36
C GLN A 82 5.78 -0.20 6.64
N TYR A 83 4.92 0.82 6.50
CA TYR A 83 5.27 2.23 6.68
C TYR A 83 4.21 2.94 7.49
N THR A 84 4.65 3.83 8.38
CA THR A 84 3.77 4.64 9.21
C THR A 84 3.83 6.09 8.77
N LEU A 85 2.67 6.67 8.46
CA LEU A 85 2.53 8.08 8.10
C LEU A 85 1.89 8.82 9.27
N THR A 86 2.54 9.86 9.75
CA THR A 86 2.10 10.63 10.93
C THR A 86 1.73 12.07 10.62
N ASP A 87 1.98 12.53 9.40
CA ASP A 87 1.74 13.91 8.98
C ASP A 87 1.08 13.97 7.60
N ALA A 88 0.59 15.14 7.23
CA ALA A 88 -0.09 15.38 5.96
C ALA A 88 0.88 15.80 4.83
N VAL A 89 2.15 15.49 4.97
CA VAL A 89 3.15 15.76 3.91
C VAL A 89 3.07 14.66 2.85
N PRO A 90 3.08 15.00 1.56
CA PRO A 90 3.19 13.98 0.51
C PRO A 90 4.46 13.15 0.65
N HIS A 91 4.32 11.82 0.56
CA HIS A 91 5.41 10.87 0.65
C HIS A 91 5.49 9.99 -0.58
N TYR A 92 6.67 9.47 -0.87
CA TYR A 92 6.81 8.40 -1.85
C TYR A 92 7.68 7.28 -1.30
N ILE A 93 7.40 6.06 -1.74
CA ILE A 93 8.12 4.87 -1.31
C ILE A 93 8.32 4.00 -2.55
N THR A 94 9.55 3.55 -2.79
CA THR A 94 9.87 2.69 -3.93
C THR A 94 10.17 1.28 -3.45
N PHE A 95 9.52 0.31 -4.09
CA PHE A 95 9.68 -1.11 -3.79
C PHE A 95 10.30 -1.83 -4.99
N ASP A 96 11.19 -2.76 -4.73
CA ASP A 96 11.73 -3.68 -5.73
C ASP A 96 10.69 -4.77 -5.99
N VAL A 97 10.21 -4.85 -7.23
CA VAL A 97 9.21 -5.85 -7.63
C VAL A 97 9.75 -6.83 -8.68
N ARG A 98 11.07 -6.90 -8.83
CA ARG A 98 11.67 -7.84 -9.76
C ARG A 98 11.32 -9.28 -9.35
N GLY A 99 10.76 -10.02 -10.28
CA GLY A 99 10.31 -11.41 -10.04
C GLY A 99 8.94 -11.51 -9.39
N ILE A 100 8.24 -10.39 -9.16
CA ILE A 100 6.91 -10.36 -8.59
C ILE A 100 5.90 -10.11 -9.70
N ALA A 101 4.85 -10.93 -9.77
CA ALA A 101 3.82 -10.79 -10.81
C ALA A 101 2.76 -9.75 -10.43
N PHE A 102 2.28 -9.79 -9.19
CA PHE A 102 1.20 -8.92 -8.72
C PHE A 102 1.50 -8.42 -7.32
N CYS A 103 1.05 -7.20 -7.03
CA CYS A 103 1.14 -6.62 -5.69
C CYS A 103 -0.08 -5.78 -5.39
N TYR A 104 -0.25 -5.42 -4.12
CA TYR A 104 -1.24 -4.43 -3.71
C TYR A 104 -0.78 -3.72 -2.45
N PHE A 105 -1.43 -2.61 -2.16
CA PHE A 105 -1.21 -1.86 -0.94
C PHE A 105 -2.45 -1.93 -0.06
N SER A 106 -2.24 -1.91 1.24
CA SER A 106 -3.31 -1.79 2.23
C SER A 106 -3.01 -0.65 3.18
N ALA A 107 -4.03 -0.15 3.84
CA ALA A 107 -3.89 0.91 4.82
C ALA A 107 -4.83 0.68 6.01
N ALA A 108 -4.42 1.14 7.18
CA ALA A 108 -5.25 1.18 8.38
C ALA A 108 -5.01 2.48 9.13
N GLY A 109 -6.06 3.05 9.67
CA GLY A 109 -5.95 4.15 10.63
C GLY A 109 -5.74 3.58 12.02
N LYS A 110 -4.64 3.92 12.66
CA LYS A 110 -4.30 3.41 13.99
C LYS A 110 -4.90 4.32 15.05
N THR A 111 -5.78 3.78 15.86
CA THR A 111 -6.38 4.51 16.98
C THR A 111 -6.57 3.57 18.17
N GLY A 112 -6.35 4.08 19.36
CA GLY A 112 -6.66 3.34 20.58
C GLY A 112 -8.18 3.18 20.75
N ASP A 113 -8.90 4.28 20.60
CA ASP A 113 -10.35 4.37 20.73
C ASP A 113 -10.94 5.19 19.58
N GLY A 114 -12.21 5.00 19.30
CA GLY A 114 -12.92 5.78 18.30
C GLY A 114 -12.80 5.27 16.89
N THR A 115 -13.19 6.08 15.94
CA THR A 115 -13.22 5.78 14.51
C THR A 115 -12.22 6.70 13.79
N PRO A 116 -11.38 6.17 12.89
CA PRO A 116 -10.49 7.03 12.12
C PRO A 116 -11.30 7.97 11.22
N THR A 117 -10.91 9.23 11.21
CA THR A 117 -11.53 10.27 10.40
C THR A 117 -10.62 10.83 9.32
N GLY A 118 -9.35 10.44 9.33
CA GLY A 118 -8.42 10.81 8.27
C GLY A 118 -8.70 10.10 6.96
N THR A 119 -8.03 10.53 5.92
CA THR A 119 -8.16 9.99 4.57
C THR A 119 -6.81 9.81 3.91
N ILE A 120 -6.77 9.00 2.88
CA ILE A 120 -5.57 8.81 2.08
C ILE A 120 -5.88 9.00 0.59
N GLU A 121 -4.91 9.53 -0.11
CA GLU A 121 -4.83 9.57 -1.56
C GLU A 121 -3.57 8.83 -1.96
N ALA A 122 -3.65 8.02 -2.99
CA ALA A 122 -2.50 7.26 -3.44
C ALA A 122 -2.49 7.10 -4.97
N ALA A 123 -1.28 7.13 -5.52
CA ALA A 123 -1.01 6.86 -6.92
C ALA A 123 0.29 6.06 -7.01
N TYR A 124 0.56 5.45 -8.15
CA TYR A 124 1.78 4.69 -8.34
C TYR A 124 2.34 4.82 -9.74
N THR A 125 3.62 4.54 -9.86
CA THR A 125 4.30 4.36 -11.14
C THR A 125 4.98 3.01 -11.16
N LEU A 126 5.09 2.43 -12.34
CA LEU A 126 5.85 1.20 -12.59
C LEU A 126 6.99 1.51 -13.54
N LYS A 127 8.15 0.95 -13.23
CA LYS A 127 9.33 1.12 -14.08
C LYS A 127 10.07 -0.21 -14.27
#